data_eaee36ca0aa538e45ff53ff9b36e0667
#
_entry.id   eaee36ca0aa538e45ff53ff9b36e0667
#
_cell.length_a   1.000
_cell.length_b   1.000
_cell.length_c   1.000
_cell.angle_alpha   90.00
_cell.angle_beta   90.00
_cell.angle_gamma   90.00
#
_symmetry.space_group_name_H-M   'P 1'
#
loop_
_entity.id
_entity.type
_entity.pdbx_description
1 polymer ?
#
loop_
_entity_poly.entity_id
_entity_poly.type
_entity_poly.pdbx_seq_one_letter_code
_entity_poly.pdbx_strand_id
1 'polypeptide(L)'
;LAIAAASFTACGNQAPKEDLKSDIDSLSYAFGIDQGQGVKQYLQQMNIDTAYIDEFIKGLNDGATNMDDKKKAAYNAGVGVGMNMNMVIKNQINKSIFGEDSTQSISLSNFLAGFAASAKGDNKSMSLEKARQIEQRVPQAIQAKTADKKYGENKKKNDAFMAKIAKEPGMKALKQGVYYKELKAGTGAKPTASQVVKINYEGKTIDGKVFDKNENMPMQIGQAVPGFNEALLNMPIGSKWVVYIPYAAGYGAQQPSPDIKPFSTLIFTIELLSVEKPAAEAPAAKPVK
;
A
#
# COMPACT_ATOMS: atom_id res chain seq x y z
N LEU A 1 -23.59 59.54 -21.03
CA LEU A 1 -23.01 58.36 -20.38
C LEU A 1 -22.08 57.63 -21.36
N ALA A 2 -20.78 57.93 -21.32
CA ALA A 2 -19.75 57.26 -22.10
C ALA A 2 -19.14 56.15 -21.21
N ILE A 3 -19.38 54.88 -21.56
CA ILE A 3 -18.69 53.75 -20.99
C ILE A 3 -17.34 53.68 -21.70
N ALA A 4 -16.30 54.10 -21.03
CA ALA A 4 -14.92 53.85 -21.47
C ALA A 4 -14.57 52.40 -21.23
N ALA A 5 -14.61 51.58 -22.30
CA ALA A 5 -14.06 50.28 -22.33
C ALA A 5 -12.53 50.40 -22.24
N ALA A 6 -11.96 50.19 -21.06
CA ALA A 6 -10.53 50.06 -20.89
C ALA A 6 -10.11 48.73 -21.52
N SER A 7 -9.53 48.77 -22.71
CA SER A 7 -8.86 47.67 -23.38
C SER A 7 -7.61 47.30 -22.58
N PHE A 8 -7.71 46.22 -21.81
CA PHE A 8 -6.53 45.57 -21.19
C PHE A 8 -5.71 44.92 -22.28
N THR A 9 -4.69 45.62 -22.79
CA THR A 9 -3.62 44.97 -23.52
C THR A 9 -2.72 44.30 -22.51
N ALA A 10 -2.96 43.00 -22.28
CA ALA A 10 -2.11 42.17 -21.48
C ALA A 10 -0.83 41.85 -22.25
N CYS A 11 0.19 42.69 -22.10
CA CYS A 11 1.59 42.35 -22.36
C CYS A 11 2.34 42.50 -21.05
N GLY A 12 2.72 41.37 -20.45
CA GLY A 12 3.66 41.37 -19.36
C GLY A 12 3.29 40.49 -18.18
N ASN A 13 4.24 39.67 -17.79
CA ASN A 13 4.30 38.70 -16.72
C ASN A 13 4.23 39.30 -15.29
N GLN A 14 3.40 40.27 -15.02
CA GLN A 14 3.37 40.94 -13.71
C GLN A 14 1.98 40.82 -13.06
N ALA A 15 1.99 40.75 -11.71
CA ALA A 15 0.79 40.87 -10.90
C ALA A 15 0.00 42.13 -11.29
N PRO A 16 -1.36 42.12 -11.16
CA PRO A 16 -2.16 43.32 -11.34
C PRO A 16 -1.64 44.44 -10.45
N LYS A 17 -1.66 45.70 -10.96
CA LYS A 17 -1.32 46.87 -10.15
C LYS A 17 -2.50 47.16 -9.22
N GLU A 18 -2.17 47.55 -8.00
CA GLU A 18 -3.15 48.01 -7.02
C GLU A 18 -3.83 49.32 -7.47
N ASP A 19 -5.10 49.46 -7.18
CA ASP A 19 -5.89 50.69 -7.33
C ASP A 19 -6.77 50.85 -6.08
N LEU A 20 -6.27 51.57 -5.07
CA LEU A 20 -6.86 51.69 -3.73
C LEU A 20 -7.68 52.95 -3.56
N LYS A 21 -8.71 53.12 -4.43
CA LYS A 21 -9.55 54.35 -4.45
C LYS A 21 -10.74 54.30 -3.50
N SER A 22 -11.11 53.15 -3.03
CA SER A 22 -12.21 52.95 -2.09
C SER A 22 -11.83 52.05 -0.92
N ASP A 23 -12.66 52.03 0.13
CA ASP A 23 -12.53 51.11 1.25
C ASP A 23 -12.62 49.64 0.80
N ILE A 24 -13.41 49.36 -0.20
CA ILE A 24 -13.57 48.00 -0.78
C ILE A 24 -12.29 47.61 -1.50
N ASP A 25 -11.67 48.51 -2.25
CA ASP A 25 -10.36 48.24 -2.91
C ASP A 25 -9.27 47.97 -1.89
N SER A 26 -9.20 48.81 -0.84
CA SER A 26 -8.27 48.66 0.26
C SER A 26 -8.48 47.35 1.03
N LEU A 27 -9.71 46.98 1.29
CA LEU A 27 -10.07 45.70 1.93
C LEU A 27 -9.67 44.51 1.06
N SER A 28 -9.97 44.59 -0.25
CA SER A 28 -9.60 43.54 -1.19
C SER A 28 -8.12 43.30 -1.26
N TYR A 29 -7.34 44.39 -1.30
CA TYR A 29 -5.88 44.34 -1.30
C TYR A 29 -5.32 43.75 0.03
N ALA A 30 -5.91 44.17 1.16
CA ALA A 30 -5.53 43.68 2.48
C ALA A 30 -5.74 42.16 2.60
N PHE A 31 -6.86 41.64 2.10
CA PHE A 31 -7.08 40.17 2.01
C PHE A 31 -6.04 39.48 1.15
N GLY A 32 -5.65 40.09 0.02
CA GLY A 32 -4.60 39.56 -0.85
C GLY A 32 -3.26 39.45 -0.12
N ILE A 33 -2.88 40.49 0.64
CA ILE A 33 -1.65 40.47 1.47
C ILE A 33 -1.72 39.36 2.51
N ASP A 34 -2.84 39.23 3.22
CA ASP A 34 -3.01 38.22 4.25
C ASP A 34 -2.92 36.81 3.67
N GLN A 35 -3.63 36.52 2.61
CA GLN A 35 -3.60 35.23 1.93
C GLN A 35 -2.26 34.91 1.25
N GLY A 36 -1.49 35.95 0.88
CA GLY A 36 -0.16 35.80 0.30
C GLY A 36 0.92 35.43 1.33
N GLN A 37 0.63 35.54 2.62
CA GLN A 37 1.56 35.14 3.66
C GLN A 37 1.82 33.61 3.60
N GLY A 38 3.07 33.23 3.77
CA GLY A 38 3.45 31.80 3.79
C GLY A 38 3.53 31.14 2.40
N VAL A 39 3.18 31.80 1.29
CA VAL A 39 3.26 31.23 -0.06
C VAL A 39 4.67 30.72 -0.38
N LYS A 40 5.73 31.42 -0.01
CA LYS A 40 7.11 30.95 -0.23
C LYS A 40 7.39 29.66 0.53
N GLN A 41 6.92 29.56 1.77
CA GLN A 41 7.06 28.33 2.57
C GLN A 41 6.25 27.17 1.97
N TYR A 42 5.04 27.43 1.50
CA TYR A 42 4.22 26.46 0.77
C TYR A 42 4.94 25.93 -0.48
N LEU A 43 5.51 26.81 -1.31
CA LEU A 43 6.29 26.42 -2.49
C LEU A 43 7.48 25.52 -2.12
N GLN A 44 8.21 25.88 -1.06
CA GLN A 44 9.32 25.06 -0.56
C GLN A 44 8.86 23.66 -0.11
N GLN A 45 7.74 23.55 0.59
CA GLN A 45 7.15 22.26 0.99
C GLN A 45 6.76 21.41 -0.22
N MET A 46 6.34 22.06 -1.31
CA MET A 46 6.06 21.43 -2.60
C MET A 46 7.34 21.14 -3.42
N ASN A 47 8.51 21.41 -2.86
CA ASN A 47 9.82 21.31 -3.54
C ASN A 47 9.89 22.15 -4.83
N ILE A 48 9.26 23.34 -4.80
CA ILE A 48 9.28 24.33 -5.88
C ILE A 48 10.27 25.43 -5.49
N ASP A 49 11.20 25.75 -6.38
CA ASP A 49 12.17 26.80 -6.16
C ASP A 49 11.46 28.17 -6.14
N THR A 50 11.62 28.91 -5.05
CA THR A 50 11.02 30.24 -4.85
C THR A 50 11.61 31.31 -5.76
N ALA A 51 12.70 31.03 -6.48
CA ALA A 51 13.21 31.88 -7.55
C ALA A 51 12.20 32.06 -8.70
N TYR A 52 11.26 31.10 -8.85
CA TYR A 52 10.20 31.12 -9.85
C TYR A 52 8.86 31.65 -9.33
N ILE A 53 8.88 32.51 -8.30
CA ILE A 53 7.65 33.06 -7.69
C ILE A 53 6.81 33.83 -8.70
N ASP A 54 7.42 34.49 -9.66
CA ASP A 54 6.71 35.26 -10.70
C ASP A 54 5.89 34.33 -11.62
N GLU A 55 6.42 33.15 -11.96
CA GLU A 55 5.67 32.14 -12.72
C GLU A 55 4.50 31.56 -11.91
N PHE A 56 4.67 31.41 -10.60
CA PHE A 56 3.58 31.05 -9.70
C PHE A 56 2.48 32.10 -9.69
N ILE A 57 2.82 33.38 -9.56
CA ILE A 57 1.86 34.50 -9.57
C ILE A 57 1.13 34.58 -10.92
N LYS A 58 1.81 34.34 -12.04
CA LYS A 58 1.19 34.27 -13.35
C LYS A 58 0.15 33.14 -13.42
N GLY A 59 0.53 31.93 -12.97
CA GLY A 59 -0.40 30.79 -12.91
C GLY A 59 -1.61 31.06 -12.00
N LEU A 60 -1.40 31.75 -10.86
CA LEU A 60 -2.48 32.18 -9.97
C LEU A 60 -3.46 33.11 -10.66
N ASN A 61 -2.94 34.14 -11.36
CA ASN A 61 -3.77 35.10 -12.12
C ASN A 61 -4.55 34.39 -13.23
N ASP A 62 -3.89 33.53 -14.01
CA ASP A 62 -4.52 32.78 -15.09
C ASP A 62 -5.65 31.87 -14.55
N GLY A 63 -5.41 31.22 -13.43
CA GLY A 63 -6.41 30.37 -12.77
C GLY A 63 -7.60 31.18 -12.25
N ALA A 64 -7.35 32.29 -11.56
CA ALA A 64 -8.39 33.10 -10.94
C ALA A 64 -9.28 33.85 -11.94
N THR A 65 -8.69 34.31 -13.06
CA THR A 65 -9.42 35.17 -14.04
C THR A 65 -10.13 34.40 -15.15
N ASN A 66 -9.83 33.12 -15.32
CA ASN A 66 -10.36 32.33 -16.44
C ASN A 66 -11.40 31.25 -16.03
N MET A 67 -12.00 31.35 -14.86
CA MET A 67 -12.97 30.36 -14.36
C MET A 67 -14.24 30.30 -15.22
N ASP A 68 -14.67 31.40 -15.85
CA ASP A 68 -15.86 31.46 -16.73
C ASP A 68 -15.58 30.92 -18.14
N ASP A 69 -14.32 30.81 -18.55
CA ASP A 69 -13.94 30.16 -19.81
C ASP A 69 -13.89 28.64 -19.61
N LYS A 70 -14.91 27.94 -20.06
CA LYS A 70 -15.04 26.48 -19.92
C LYS A 70 -13.86 25.70 -20.46
N LYS A 71 -13.17 26.15 -21.52
CA LYS A 71 -12.00 25.47 -22.09
C LYS A 71 -10.79 25.66 -21.20
N LYS A 72 -10.55 26.89 -20.71
CA LYS A 72 -9.45 27.18 -19.80
C LYS A 72 -9.65 26.55 -18.43
N ALA A 73 -10.87 26.58 -17.91
CA ALA A 73 -11.21 25.89 -16.67
C ALA A 73 -10.95 24.38 -16.77
N ALA A 74 -11.34 23.73 -17.87
CA ALA A 74 -11.04 22.32 -18.12
C ALA A 74 -9.54 22.03 -18.26
N TYR A 75 -8.79 22.92 -18.92
CA TYR A 75 -7.34 22.81 -19.03
C TYR A 75 -6.65 22.92 -17.66
N ASN A 76 -7.01 23.92 -16.86
CA ASN A 76 -6.46 24.14 -15.52
C ASN A 76 -6.77 22.97 -14.59
N ALA A 77 -7.98 22.41 -14.65
CA ALA A 77 -8.34 21.19 -13.94
C ALA A 77 -7.44 20.02 -14.36
N GLY A 78 -7.18 19.87 -15.67
CA GLY A 78 -6.27 18.85 -16.21
C GLY A 78 -4.83 19.01 -15.72
N VAL A 79 -4.31 20.22 -15.62
CA VAL A 79 -2.99 20.50 -15.05
C VAL A 79 -2.93 20.05 -13.60
N GLY A 80 -3.90 20.41 -12.76
CA GLY A 80 -3.97 20.01 -11.36
C GLY A 80 -4.02 18.49 -11.18
N VAL A 81 -4.87 17.81 -11.95
CA VAL A 81 -4.97 16.35 -11.95
C VAL A 81 -3.64 15.72 -12.37
N GLY A 82 -2.98 16.23 -13.43
CA GLY A 82 -1.71 15.71 -13.92
C GLY A 82 -0.58 15.84 -12.89
N MET A 83 -0.49 16.98 -12.19
CA MET A 83 0.48 17.18 -11.12
C MET A 83 0.27 16.18 -9.97
N ASN A 84 -0.99 16.02 -9.52
CA ASN A 84 -1.32 15.05 -8.47
C ASN A 84 -1.00 13.62 -8.89
N MET A 85 -1.34 13.23 -10.11
CA MET A 85 -1.04 11.89 -10.65
C MET A 85 0.46 11.60 -10.68
N ASN A 86 1.28 12.57 -11.07
CA ASN A 86 2.73 12.39 -11.05
C ASN A 86 3.27 12.13 -9.64
N MET A 87 2.74 12.84 -8.63
CA MET A 87 3.10 12.60 -7.23
C MET A 87 2.66 11.20 -6.76
N VAL A 88 1.43 10.80 -7.11
CA VAL A 88 0.92 9.45 -6.79
C VAL A 88 1.78 8.36 -7.44
N ILE A 89 2.15 8.53 -8.71
CA ILE A 89 3.04 7.59 -9.42
C ILE A 89 4.38 7.47 -8.70
N LYS A 90 5.04 8.59 -8.39
CA LYS A 90 6.37 8.59 -7.77
C LYS A 90 6.35 8.04 -6.34
N ASN A 91 5.42 8.51 -5.52
CA ASN A 91 5.45 8.30 -4.07
C ASN A 91 4.68 7.07 -3.61
N GLN A 92 3.73 6.57 -4.40
CA GLN A 92 2.88 5.44 -4.05
C GLN A 92 3.05 4.27 -5.01
N ILE A 93 2.74 4.44 -6.30
CA ILE A 93 2.72 3.34 -7.27
C ILE A 93 4.11 2.74 -7.45
N ASN A 94 5.12 3.57 -7.76
CA ASN A 94 6.48 3.07 -7.95
C ASN A 94 7.03 2.41 -6.68
N LYS A 95 6.82 3.00 -5.51
CA LYS A 95 7.25 2.40 -4.24
C LYS A 95 6.55 1.08 -3.95
N SER A 96 5.27 0.97 -4.24
CA SER A 96 4.53 -0.28 -4.03
C SER A 96 4.99 -1.39 -4.95
N ILE A 97 5.43 -1.09 -6.18
CA ILE A 97 5.85 -2.08 -7.19
C ILE A 97 7.33 -2.41 -7.07
N PHE A 98 8.19 -1.39 -6.96
CA PHE A 98 9.65 -1.51 -7.04
C PHE A 98 10.35 -1.38 -5.68
N GLY A 99 9.61 -1.07 -4.60
CA GLY A 99 10.19 -0.82 -3.27
C GLY A 99 11.12 0.39 -3.27
N GLU A 100 12.34 0.21 -2.75
CA GLU A 100 13.37 1.27 -2.70
C GLU A 100 14.21 1.38 -3.99
N ASP A 101 13.92 0.60 -5.03
CA ASP A 101 14.63 0.70 -6.30
C ASP A 101 14.13 1.91 -7.12
N SER A 102 14.78 3.06 -6.89
CA SER A 102 14.48 4.31 -7.58
C SER A 102 14.91 4.36 -9.05
N THR A 103 15.61 3.33 -9.53
CA THR A 103 16.02 3.23 -10.94
C THR A 103 14.89 2.75 -11.85
N GLN A 104 13.82 2.21 -11.27
CA GLN A 104 12.66 1.72 -11.99
C GLN A 104 11.43 2.59 -11.74
N SER A 105 10.61 2.72 -12.79
CA SER A 105 9.32 3.40 -12.71
C SER A 105 8.35 2.85 -13.74
N ILE A 106 7.05 3.01 -13.48
CA ILE A 106 6.07 2.80 -14.56
C ILE A 106 6.20 3.89 -15.61
N SER A 107 5.81 3.57 -16.86
CA SER A 107 5.83 4.54 -17.95
C SER A 107 4.75 5.60 -17.78
N LEU A 108 5.15 6.85 -17.53
CA LEU A 108 4.22 7.97 -17.44
C LEU A 108 3.42 8.16 -18.73
N SER A 109 4.05 7.99 -19.90
CA SER A 109 3.37 8.13 -21.19
C SER A 109 2.26 7.09 -21.38
N ASN A 110 2.54 5.82 -21.03
CA ASN A 110 1.52 4.76 -21.11
C ASN A 110 0.41 4.96 -20.08
N PHE A 111 0.75 5.44 -18.89
CA PHE A 111 -0.24 5.77 -17.87
C PHE A 111 -1.18 6.86 -18.37
N LEU A 112 -0.65 7.95 -18.90
CA LEU A 112 -1.45 9.06 -19.43
C LEU A 112 -2.27 8.64 -20.66
N ALA A 113 -1.73 7.78 -21.53
CA ALA A 113 -2.48 7.24 -22.67
C ALA A 113 -3.68 6.39 -22.21
N GLY A 114 -3.47 5.52 -21.21
CA GLY A 114 -4.55 4.72 -20.59
C GLY A 114 -5.62 5.58 -19.92
N PHE A 115 -5.17 6.60 -19.17
CA PHE A 115 -6.08 7.57 -18.53
C PHE A 115 -6.93 8.31 -19.59
N ALA A 116 -6.31 8.82 -20.65
CA ALA A 116 -7.01 9.53 -21.71
C ALA A 116 -7.99 8.62 -22.45
N ALA A 117 -7.61 7.37 -22.74
CA ALA A 117 -8.50 6.39 -23.37
C ALA A 117 -9.74 6.13 -22.51
N SER A 118 -9.55 5.90 -21.21
CA SER A 118 -10.63 5.66 -20.28
C SER A 118 -11.56 6.88 -20.15
N ALA A 119 -10.98 8.08 -20.00
CA ALA A 119 -11.75 9.33 -19.88
C ALA A 119 -12.59 9.64 -21.11
N LYS A 120 -12.14 9.23 -22.31
CA LYS A 120 -12.86 9.39 -23.59
C LYS A 120 -13.81 8.23 -23.92
N GLY A 121 -13.82 7.18 -23.08
CA GLY A 121 -14.59 5.95 -23.37
C GLY A 121 -14.00 5.09 -24.51
N ASP A 122 -12.74 5.30 -24.90
CA ASP A 122 -12.07 4.56 -25.97
C ASP A 122 -11.13 3.48 -25.40
N ASN A 123 -11.72 2.39 -24.94
CA ASN A 123 -11.00 1.27 -24.32
C ASN A 123 -10.65 0.13 -25.32
N LYS A 124 -10.46 0.44 -26.60
CA LYS A 124 -10.19 -0.56 -27.65
C LYS A 124 -8.93 -1.36 -27.41
N SER A 125 -7.86 -0.73 -26.91
CA SER A 125 -6.58 -1.38 -26.67
C SER A 125 -6.60 -2.32 -25.46
N MET A 126 -7.41 -2.01 -24.46
CA MET A 126 -7.51 -2.79 -23.22
C MET A 126 -8.85 -2.53 -22.52
N SER A 127 -9.60 -3.59 -22.22
CA SER A 127 -10.81 -3.48 -21.43
C SER A 127 -10.49 -3.17 -19.95
N LEU A 128 -11.44 -2.57 -19.22
CA LEU A 128 -11.30 -2.28 -17.80
C LEU A 128 -11.04 -3.56 -16.97
N GLU A 129 -11.73 -4.66 -17.32
CA GLU A 129 -11.53 -5.94 -16.67
C GLU A 129 -10.09 -6.45 -16.84
N LYS A 130 -9.57 -6.38 -18.07
CA LYS A 130 -8.19 -6.77 -18.36
C LYS A 130 -7.18 -5.89 -17.62
N ALA A 131 -7.43 -4.59 -17.53
CA ALA A 131 -6.59 -3.66 -16.78
C ALA A 131 -6.52 -4.07 -15.29
N ARG A 132 -7.66 -4.31 -14.65
CA ARG A 132 -7.73 -4.77 -13.26
C ARG A 132 -6.99 -6.09 -13.02
N GLN A 133 -7.11 -7.06 -13.93
CA GLN A 133 -6.37 -8.33 -13.84
C GLN A 133 -4.85 -8.11 -13.90
N ILE A 134 -4.40 -7.18 -14.77
CA ILE A 134 -2.99 -6.83 -14.89
C ILE A 134 -2.50 -6.13 -13.61
N GLU A 135 -3.26 -5.15 -13.09
CA GLU A 135 -2.95 -4.43 -11.85
C GLU A 135 -2.81 -5.35 -10.63
N GLN A 136 -3.61 -6.41 -10.56
CA GLN A 136 -3.51 -7.39 -9.48
C GLN A 136 -2.31 -8.34 -9.64
N ARG A 137 -2.03 -8.81 -10.85
CA ARG A 137 -1.05 -9.88 -11.10
C ARG A 137 0.37 -9.37 -11.35
N VAL A 138 0.52 -8.32 -12.15
CA VAL A 138 1.85 -7.90 -12.65
C VAL A 138 2.74 -7.30 -11.56
N PRO A 139 2.26 -6.46 -10.64
CA PRO A 139 3.08 -5.97 -9.54
C PRO A 139 3.70 -7.09 -8.71
N GLN A 140 2.92 -8.11 -8.37
CA GLN A 140 3.40 -9.27 -7.62
C GLN A 140 4.50 -10.03 -8.38
N ALA A 141 4.34 -10.21 -9.71
CA ALA A 141 5.35 -10.85 -10.55
C ALA A 141 6.64 -10.03 -10.63
N ILE A 142 6.55 -8.70 -10.69
CA ILE A 142 7.71 -7.80 -10.68
C ILE A 142 8.42 -7.88 -9.32
N GLN A 143 7.68 -7.78 -8.22
CA GLN A 143 8.22 -7.88 -6.87
C GLN A 143 8.93 -9.22 -6.65
N ALA A 144 8.32 -10.32 -7.10
CA ALA A 144 8.92 -11.64 -7.02
C ALA A 144 10.27 -11.74 -7.78
N LYS A 145 10.34 -11.20 -9.00
CA LYS A 145 11.58 -11.16 -9.79
C LYS A 145 12.67 -10.30 -9.13
N THR A 146 12.29 -9.14 -8.63
CA THR A 146 13.21 -8.23 -7.94
C THR A 146 13.74 -8.85 -6.65
N ALA A 147 12.84 -9.47 -5.88
CA ALA A 147 13.21 -10.19 -4.67
C ALA A 147 14.12 -11.40 -4.98
N ASP A 148 13.82 -12.16 -6.04
CA ASP A 148 14.65 -13.31 -6.44
C ASP A 148 16.07 -12.88 -6.82
N LYS A 149 16.21 -11.77 -7.54
CA LYS A 149 17.52 -11.20 -7.86
C LYS A 149 18.30 -10.74 -6.64
N LYS A 150 17.63 -10.07 -5.69
CA LYS A 150 18.26 -9.48 -4.49
C LYS A 150 18.49 -10.52 -3.38
N TYR A 151 17.57 -11.47 -3.22
CA TYR A 151 17.54 -12.42 -2.11
C TYR A 151 17.66 -13.90 -2.57
N GLY A 152 18.12 -14.14 -3.80
CA GLY A 152 18.27 -15.50 -4.34
C GLY A 152 19.13 -16.42 -3.49
N GLU A 153 20.18 -15.89 -2.85
CA GLU A 153 20.98 -16.66 -1.90
C GLU A 153 20.18 -17.05 -0.64
N ASN A 154 19.34 -16.16 -0.12
CA ASN A 154 18.46 -16.50 1.00
C ASN A 154 17.44 -17.56 0.59
N LYS A 155 16.87 -17.45 -0.61
CA LYS A 155 15.97 -18.47 -1.18
C LYS A 155 16.64 -19.84 -1.25
N LYS A 156 17.83 -19.94 -1.85
CA LYS A 156 18.59 -21.21 -1.94
C LYS A 156 18.85 -21.84 -0.57
N LYS A 157 19.25 -21.02 0.42
CA LYS A 157 19.48 -21.50 1.80
C LYS A 157 18.21 -22.06 2.42
N ASN A 158 17.09 -21.38 2.25
CA ASN A 158 15.80 -21.79 2.81
C ASN A 158 15.23 -23.01 2.09
N ASP A 159 15.38 -23.12 0.77
CA ASP A 159 15.01 -24.31 0.00
C ASP A 159 15.84 -25.54 0.44
N ALA A 160 17.15 -25.38 0.58
CA ALA A 160 18.03 -26.45 1.08
C ALA A 160 17.69 -26.85 2.52
N PHE A 161 17.35 -25.90 3.38
CA PHE A 161 16.90 -26.16 4.73
C PHE A 161 15.61 -26.99 4.75
N MET A 162 14.59 -26.62 4.00
CA MET A 162 13.34 -27.36 3.91
C MET A 162 13.54 -28.77 3.31
N ALA A 163 14.41 -28.91 2.31
CA ALA A 163 14.76 -30.20 1.74
C ALA A 163 15.46 -31.14 2.77
N LYS A 164 16.23 -30.57 3.72
CA LYS A 164 16.79 -31.29 4.84
C LYS A 164 15.71 -31.69 5.84
N ILE A 165 14.85 -30.76 6.24
CA ILE A 165 13.74 -30.99 7.18
C ILE A 165 12.83 -32.13 6.68
N ALA A 166 12.51 -32.15 5.40
CA ALA A 166 11.66 -33.19 4.80
C ALA A 166 12.23 -34.63 4.97
N LYS A 167 13.53 -34.76 5.19
CA LYS A 167 14.25 -36.06 5.36
C LYS A 167 14.57 -36.39 6.82
N GLU A 168 14.31 -35.48 7.75
CA GLU A 168 14.64 -35.72 9.16
C GLU A 168 13.70 -36.77 9.77
N PRO A 169 14.25 -37.72 10.58
CA PRO A 169 13.44 -38.71 11.26
C PRO A 169 12.38 -38.09 12.18
N GLY A 170 11.16 -38.59 12.13
CA GLY A 170 10.07 -38.13 12.98
C GLY A 170 9.34 -36.87 12.47
N MET A 171 9.73 -36.33 11.30
CA MET A 171 8.97 -35.27 10.64
C MET A 171 7.70 -35.82 10.01
N LYS A 172 6.63 -35.06 10.17
CA LYS A 172 5.32 -35.33 9.55
C LYS A 172 4.98 -34.21 8.59
N ALA A 173 4.44 -34.54 7.41
CA ALA A 173 4.08 -33.58 6.40
C ALA A 173 2.62 -33.13 6.55
N LEU A 174 2.38 -31.84 6.31
CA LEU A 174 1.06 -31.24 6.10
C LEU A 174 0.95 -30.75 4.67
N LYS A 175 -0.17 -30.09 4.34
CA LYS A 175 -0.35 -29.47 3.03
C LYS A 175 0.64 -28.31 2.80
N GLN A 176 0.77 -27.88 1.56
CA GLN A 176 1.59 -26.73 1.15
C GLN A 176 3.10 -26.86 1.50
N GLY A 177 3.63 -28.07 1.65
CA GLY A 177 5.04 -28.29 1.99
C GLY A 177 5.41 -27.94 3.42
N VAL A 178 4.42 -27.79 4.31
CA VAL A 178 4.64 -27.60 5.74
C VAL A 178 5.03 -28.90 6.39
N TYR A 179 6.01 -28.88 7.30
CA TYR A 179 6.41 -30.03 8.10
C TYR A 179 6.28 -29.70 9.59
N TYR A 180 6.07 -30.71 10.39
CA TYR A 180 6.06 -30.54 11.84
C TYR A 180 6.68 -31.71 12.59
N LYS A 181 7.19 -31.41 13.76
CA LYS A 181 7.62 -32.40 14.76
C LYS A 181 6.79 -32.21 16.02
N GLU A 182 6.19 -33.28 16.48
CA GLU A 182 5.41 -33.26 17.71
C GLU A 182 6.33 -33.33 18.92
N LEU A 183 6.29 -32.31 19.78
CA LEU A 183 7.01 -32.29 21.05
C LEU A 183 6.16 -32.81 22.20
N LYS A 184 4.85 -32.58 22.13
CA LYS A 184 3.85 -33.07 23.09
C LYS A 184 2.58 -33.42 22.34
N ALA A 185 2.06 -34.61 22.58
CA ALA A 185 0.78 -35.04 22.03
C ALA A 185 -0.37 -34.30 22.73
N GLY A 186 -1.37 -33.89 21.98
CA GLY A 186 -2.62 -33.39 22.51
C GLY A 186 -3.70 -34.49 22.48
N THR A 187 -4.66 -34.38 23.36
CA THR A 187 -5.77 -35.33 23.47
C THR A 187 -7.12 -34.73 23.14
N GLY A 188 -7.19 -33.39 22.97
CA GLY A 188 -8.43 -32.70 22.66
C GLY A 188 -8.80 -32.73 21.17
N ALA A 189 -9.94 -32.15 20.85
CA ALA A 189 -10.41 -32.01 19.47
C ALA A 189 -9.49 -31.07 18.67
N LYS A 190 -9.45 -31.24 17.34
CA LYS A 190 -8.80 -30.28 16.44
C LYS A 190 -9.73 -29.08 16.18
N PRO A 191 -9.19 -27.85 16.05
CA PRO A 191 -10.01 -26.69 15.72
C PRO A 191 -10.53 -26.73 14.28
N THR A 192 -11.56 -25.91 14.03
CA THR A 192 -12.13 -25.67 12.70
C THR A 192 -11.81 -24.24 12.23
N ALA A 193 -11.96 -23.97 10.93
CA ALA A 193 -11.55 -22.72 10.31
C ALA A 193 -12.24 -21.44 10.86
N SER A 194 -13.38 -21.57 11.53
CA SER A 194 -14.14 -20.41 12.07
C SER A 194 -13.91 -20.17 13.56
N GLN A 195 -13.04 -20.97 14.21
CA GLN A 195 -12.86 -20.91 15.65
C GLN A 195 -11.71 -19.98 16.04
N VAL A 196 -11.82 -19.44 17.25
CA VAL A 196 -10.75 -18.74 17.94
C VAL A 196 -9.99 -19.75 18.79
N VAL A 197 -8.68 -19.77 18.66
CA VAL A 197 -7.79 -20.62 19.45
C VAL A 197 -6.98 -19.78 20.40
N LYS A 198 -6.62 -20.35 21.55
CA LYS A 198 -5.67 -19.75 22.48
C LYS A 198 -4.35 -20.51 22.38
N ILE A 199 -3.26 -19.83 22.09
CA ILE A 199 -1.97 -20.42 21.78
C ILE A 199 -0.82 -19.74 22.54
N ASN A 200 0.25 -20.49 22.78
CA ASN A 200 1.58 -19.95 22.98
C ASN A 200 2.37 -20.20 21.69
N TYR A 201 3.15 -19.24 21.24
CA TYR A 201 4.05 -19.47 20.13
C TYR A 201 5.32 -18.65 20.21
N GLU A 202 6.36 -19.17 19.55
CA GLU A 202 7.62 -18.48 19.27
C GLU A 202 7.98 -18.74 17.81
N GLY A 203 8.15 -17.67 17.02
CA GLY A 203 8.55 -17.71 15.63
C GLY A 203 9.98 -17.27 15.43
N LYS A 204 10.76 -18.06 14.68
CA LYS A 204 12.16 -17.77 14.34
C LYS A 204 12.47 -18.10 12.88
N THR A 205 13.49 -17.45 12.35
CA THR A 205 14.08 -17.76 11.04
C THR A 205 15.04 -18.96 11.15
N ILE A 206 15.52 -19.47 10.01
CA ILE A 206 16.50 -20.58 9.98
C ILE A 206 17.82 -20.24 10.67
N ASP A 207 18.14 -18.95 10.79
CA ASP A 207 19.34 -18.46 11.49
C ASP A 207 19.14 -18.40 13.02
N GLY A 208 17.97 -18.81 13.51
CA GLY A 208 17.63 -18.82 14.94
C GLY A 208 17.15 -17.48 15.49
N LYS A 209 17.08 -16.42 14.67
CA LYS A 209 16.59 -15.12 15.11
C LYS A 209 15.09 -15.20 15.39
N VAL A 210 14.69 -14.89 16.62
CA VAL A 210 13.29 -14.77 17.02
C VAL A 210 12.75 -13.45 16.48
N PHE A 211 11.64 -13.52 15.74
CA PHE A 211 10.98 -12.35 15.18
C PHE A 211 9.62 -12.07 15.81
N ASP A 212 9.00 -13.06 16.46
CA ASP A 212 7.71 -12.91 17.13
C ASP A 212 7.54 -13.97 18.23
N LYS A 213 6.92 -13.60 19.33
CA LYS A 213 6.63 -14.48 20.46
C LYS A 213 5.45 -13.95 21.25
N ASN A 214 4.51 -14.83 21.56
CA ASN A 214 3.37 -14.49 22.42
C ASN A 214 2.94 -15.68 23.27
N GLU A 215 2.39 -15.38 24.43
CA GLU A 215 1.81 -16.35 25.36
C GLU A 215 0.33 -16.05 25.59
N ASN A 216 -0.47 -17.11 25.70
CA ASN A 216 -1.93 -17.02 25.92
C ASN A 216 -2.67 -16.15 24.87
N MET A 217 -2.16 -16.08 23.64
CA MET A 217 -2.70 -15.22 22.59
C MET A 217 -3.98 -15.83 22.00
N PRO A 218 -5.12 -15.12 22.02
CA PRO A 218 -6.30 -15.49 21.26
C PRO A 218 -6.06 -15.19 19.79
N MET A 219 -6.30 -16.15 18.90
CA MET A 219 -6.13 -16.00 17.46
C MET A 219 -7.27 -16.66 16.72
N GLN A 220 -7.93 -15.93 15.82
CA GLN A 220 -8.88 -16.53 14.90
C GLN A 220 -8.13 -17.26 13.79
N ILE A 221 -8.49 -18.51 13.55
CA ILE A 221 -7.91 -19.30 12.43
C ILE A 221 -8.24 -18.59 11.11
N GLY A 222 -7.23 -18.44 10.27
CA GLY A 222 -7.30 -17.68 9.01
C GLY A 222 -6.58 -16.32 9.05
N GLN A 223 -6.23 -15.80 10.22
CA GLN A 223 -5.54 -14.51 10.34
C GLN A 223 -4.01 -14.59 10.19
N ALA A 224 -3.44 -15.77 10.34
CA ALA A 224 -2.00 -16.00 10.16
C ALA A 224 -1.65 -16.40 8.72
N VAL A 225 -0.35 -16.56 8.44
CA VAL A 225 0.11 -17.10 7.16
C VAL A 225 -0.46 -18.49 6.89
N PRO A 226 -0.63 -18.90 5.61
CA PRO A 226 -1.30 -20.16 5.25
C PRO A 226 -0.76 -21.40 5.97
N GLY A 227 0.58 -21.53 6.06
CA GLY A 227 1.20 -22.68 6.72
C GLY A 227 1.00 -22.73 8.23
N PHE A 228 0.86 -21.59 8.90
CA PHE A 228 0.54 -21.54 10.32
C PHE A 228 -0.90 -21.97 10.58
N ASN A 229 -1.84 -21.48 9.76
CA ASN A 229 -3.25 -21.90 9.81
C ASN A 229 -3.41 -23.40 9.51
N GLU A 230 -2.66 -23.94 8.55
CA GLU A 230 -2.66 -25.37 8.24
C GLU A 230 -2.20 -26.19 9.45
N ALA A 231 -1.16 -25.73 10.18
CA ALA A 231 -0.73 -26.39 11.40
C ALA A 231 -1.81 -26.37 12.49
N LEU A 232 -2.42 -25.21 12.76
CA LEU A 232 -3.47 -25.09 13.78
C LEU A 232 -4.66 -25.99 13.51
N LEU A 233 -5.10 -26.10 12.26
CA LEU A 233 -6.22 -26.97 11.86
C LEU A 233 -5.92 -28.46 12.08
N ASN A 234 -4.66 -28.83 12.18
CA ASN A 234 -4.23 -30.21 12.39
C ASN A 234 -3.79 -30.53 13.82
N MET A 235 -3.56 -29.50 14.66
CA MET A 235 -3.15 -29.65 16.06
C MET A 235 -4.31 -30.05 16.97
N PRO A 236 -4.23 -31.15 17.72
CA PRO A 236 -5.15 -31.42 18.82
C PRO A 236 -4.92 -30.44 19.99
N ILE A 237 -5.97 -30.08 20.72
CA ILE A 237 -5.85 -29.28 21.95
C ILE A 237 -4.90 -29.98 22.94
N GLY A 238 -4.02 -29.21 23.56
CA GLY A 238 -2.99 -29.67 24.50
C GLY A 238 -1.69 -30.08 23.82
N SER A 239 -1.61 -30.08 22.48
CA SER A 239 -0.38 -30.44 21.76
C SER A 239 0.61 -29.29 21.69
N LYS A 240 1.89 -29.66 21.54
CA LYS A 240 2.98 -28.72 21.26
C LYS A 240 3.82 -29.22 20.11
N TRP A 241 3.94 -28.42 19.06
CA TRP A 241 4.64 -28.77 17.83
C TRP A 241 5.74 -27.77 17.49
N VAL A 242 6.79 -28.23 16.82
CA VAL A 242 7.67 -27.37 16.02
C VAL A 242 7.21 -27.48 14.58
N VAL A 243 6.82 -26.37 13.97
CA VAL A 243 6.27 -26.28 12.63
C VAL A 243 7.24 -25.56 11.72
N TYR A 244 7.56 -26.14 10.58
CA TYR A 244 8.44 -25.60 9.56
C TYR A 244 7.63 -25.21 8.35
N ILE A 245 7.54 -23.91 8.08
CA ILE A 245 6.69 -23.33 7.06
C ILE A 245 7.57 -22.81 5.94
N PRO A 246 7.56 -23.40 4.73
CA PRO A 246 8.31 -22.88 3.60
C PRO A 246 7.77 -21.49 3.24
N TYR A 247 8.62 -20.65 2.65
CA TYR A 247 8.24 -19.28 2.29
C TYR A 247 6.97 -19.22 1.43
N ALA A 248 6.71 -20.21 0.57
CA ALA A 248 5.50 -20.27 -0.27
C ALA A 248 4.20 -20.37 0.54
N ALA A 249 4.25 -20.96 1.73
CA ALA A 249 3.15 -21.00 2.70
C ALA A 249 3.30 -19.96 3.83
N GLY A 250 4.32 -19.10 3.74
CA GLY A 250 4.62 -17.97 4.63
C GLY A 250 4.39 -16.64 3.92
N TYR A 251 5.40 -15.78 3.92
CA TYR A 251 5.35 -14.44 3.35
C TYR A 251 5.84 -14.34 1.90
N GLY A 252 6.28 -15.45 1.29
CA GLY A 252 6.73 -15.49 -0.11
C GLY A 252 7.93 -14.59 -0.37
N ALA A 253 7.80 -13.75 -1.39
CA ALA A 253 8.80 -12.74 -1.77
C ALA A 253 8.67 -11.41 -1.00
N GLN A 254 7.75 -11.31 -0.04
CA GLN A 254 7.54 -10.12 0.77
C GLN A 254 8.50 -10.07 1.95
N GLN A 255 8.77 -8.84 2.41
CA GLN A 255 9.52 -8.57 3.65
C GLN A 255 8.58 -7.92 4.67
N PRO A 256 7.86 -8.70 5.50
CA PRO A 256 6.86 -8.16 6.42
C PRO A 256 7.49 -7.37 7.57
N SER A 257 8.76 -7.63 7.89
CA SER A 257 9.53 -6.92 8.90
C SER A 257 11.03 -6.92 8.54
N PRO A 258 11.86 -6.08 9.17
CA PRO A 258 13.31 -6.09 8.96
C PRO A 258 13.97 -7.45 9.27
N ASP A 259 13.36 -8.24 10.14
CA ASP A 259 13.89 -9.52 10.63
C ASP A 259 13.55 -10.70 9.73
N ILE A 260 12.56 -10.57 8.86
CA ILE A 260 12.12 -11.62 7.95
C ILE A 260 12.42 -11.18 6.50
N LYS A 261 13.53 -11.70 5.97
CA LYS A 261 13.89 -11.45 4.57
C LYS A 261 12.92 -12.17 3.61
N PRO A 262 12.75 -11.68 2.37
CA PRO A 262 12.07 -12.44 1.31
C PRO A 262 12.59 -13.87 1.21
N PHE A 263 11.67 -14.79 0.94
CA PHE A 263 11.92 -16.24 0.84
C PHE A 263 12.40 -16.91 2.14
N SER A 264 12.13 -16.34 3.31
CA SER A 264 12.47 -16.97 4.58
C SER A 264 11.48 -18.07 4.95
N THR A 265 11.99 -19.23 5.30
CA THR A 265 11.27 -20.27 6.01
C THR A 265 11.00 -19.79 7.44
N LEU A 266 9.81 -20.03 7.93
CA LEU A 266 9.42 -19.69 9.29
C LEU A 266 9.39 -20.96 10.13
N ILE A 267 9.98 -20.89 11.32
CA ILE A 267 9.99 -22.00 12.27
C ILE A 267 9.22 -21.56 13.49
N PHE A 268 8.07 -22.18 13.73
CA PHE A 268 7.25 -21.86 14.89
C PHE A 268 7.23 -23.01 15.88
N THR A 269 7.48 -22.72 17.14
CA THR A 269 7.07 -23.59 18.24
C THR A 269 5.69 -23.14 18.68
N ILE A 270 4.68 -23.98 18.51
CA ILE A 270 3.27 -23.67 18.81
C ILE A 270 2.76 -24.62 19.87
N GLU A 271 2.10 -24.10 20.90
CA GLU A 271 1.34 -24.89 21.87
C GLU A 271 -0.14 -24.45 21.82
N LEU A 272 -1.02 -25.39 21.46
CA LEU A 272 -2.45 -25.15 21.37
C LEU A 272 -3.10 -25.43 22.74
N LEU A 273 -3.50 -24.35 23.44
CA LEU A 273 -4.01 -24.43 24.82
C LEU A 273 -5.51 -24.76 24.86
N SER A 274 -6.29 -24.05 24.07
CA SER A 274 -7.76 -24.21 24.02
C SER A 274 -8.33 -23.74 22.70
N VAL A 275 -9.57 -24.14 22.44
CA VAL A 275 -10.41 -23.64 21.36
C VAL A 275 -11.61 -22.96 22.01
N GLU A 276 -11.81 -21.70 21.70
CA GLU A 276 -12.97 -20.94 22.16
C GLU A 276 -14.12 -21.12 21.15
N LYS A 277 -15.34 -21.21 21.67
CA LYS A 277 -16.52 -21.14 20.81
C LYS A 277 -16.55 -19.75 20.16
N PRO A 278 -16.94 -19.62 18.88
CA PRO A 278 -17.20 -18.30 18.29
C PRO A 278 -18.14 -17.57 19.23
N ALA A 279 -17.85 -16.30 19.54
CA ALA A 279 -18.80 -15.45 20.24
C ALA A 279 -20.12 -15.55 19.46
N ALA A 280 -21.19 -16.00 20.14
CA ALA A 280 -22.50 -16.06 19.51
C ALA A 280 -22.79 -14.66 18.95
N GLU A 281 -23.12 -14.56 17.67
CA GLU A 281 -23.63 -13.33 17.09
C GLU A 281 -24.67 -12.74 18.04
N ALA A 282 -24.45 -11.51 18.46
CA ALA A 282 -25.44 -10.81 19.30
C ALA A 282 -26.78 -10.87 18.55
N PRO A 283 -27.87 -11.28 19.21
CA PRO A 283 -29.16 -11.42 18.55
C PRO A 283 -29.52 -10.08 17.91
N ALA A 284 -29.81 -10.11 16.62
CA ALA A 284 -30.22 -8.93 15.86
C ALA A 284 -31.33 -8.22 16.62
N ALA A 285 -31.12 -6.93 16.93
CA ALA A 285 -32.11 -6.11 17.61
C ALA A 285 -33.44 -6.20 16.86
N LYS A 286 -34.48 -6.68 17.55
CA LYS A 286 -35.83 -6.73 16.99
C LYS A 286 -36.25 -5.30 16.62
N PRO A 287 -36.82 -5.08 15.43
CA PRO A 287 -37.34 -3.77 15.09
C PRO A 287 -38.43 -3.37 16.10
N VAL A 288 -38.22 -2.23 16.73
CA VAL A 288 -39.24 -1.59 17.57
C VAL A 288 -40.39 -1.20 16.64
N LYS A 289 -41.61 -1.69 16.97
CA LYS A 289 -42.86 -1.32 16.28
C LYS A 289 -43.25 0.12 16.58
#